data_9ba6e66900332b8001f2aafeade3178b
#
_entry.id   9ba6e66900332b8001f2aafeade3178b
#
_cell.length_a   1.000
_cell.length_b   1.000
_cell.length_c   1.000
_cell.angle_alpha   90.00
_cell.angle_beta   90.00
_cell.angle_gamma   90.00
#
_symmetry.space_group_name_H-M   'P 1'
#
loop_
_entity.id
_entity.type
_entity.pdbx_description
1 polymer ?
#
loop_
_entity_poly.entity_id
_entity_poly.type
_entity_poly.pdbx_seq_one_letter_code
_entity_poly.pdbx_strand_id
1 'polypeptide(L)'
;VLYFEAQRHFSDAYEAAEIDVPLVQVMENERRDYYKSQQHFESTYYFIVYYEPPQLLKRKITDAFIKDAKNKGENSEQDLRLAEETTEKFINNVNLIGAMLSHLFPDIKALDADETLTYLHSTVSNRRVEVKNNPLRYICDYIFDESGFTAGREPKLGDKHMRIVTILNFPPMSSPGVFDALNNLNMEYRWVSRFICLSQQDAKKELKNYKTLWSQQVLNPLAIARKAVTQEAPTENDSDEAAIINKDDLTVALAELSEDLVAYGYYTMTVIVKDDDAKKCNEKANQILDVINSMGYTGYIEKDNSTEAWWGSLPGCYRANIRRPIINSLNFCHLAPITATWSGDKRNEYLKGPVLLYTDTDGNSAFRLC
;
A
#
# COMPACT_ATOMS: atom_id res chain seq x y z
N VAL A 1 -4.08 2.40 -10.66
CA VAL A 1 -3.17 1.95 -9.59
C VAL A 1 -4.00 1.69 -8.34
N LEU A 2 -3.76 0.57 -7.70
CA LEU A 2 -4.41 0.17 -6.47
C LEU A 2 -3.42 0.28 -5.31
N TYR A 3 -3.90 0.76 -4.17
CA TYR A 3 -3.15 0.74 -2.92
C TYR A 3 -4.02 0.10 -1.85
N PHE A 4 -3.46 -0.88 -1.15
CA PHE A 4 -3.94 -1.31 0.16
C PHE A 4 -2.99 -0.78 1.21
N GLU A 5 -3.52 -0.09 2.20
CA GLU A 5 -2.74 0.55 3.24
C GLU A 5 -3.27 0.20 4.60
N ALA A 6 -2.38 -0.13 5.52
CA ALA A 6 -2.66 -0.22 6.95
C ALA A 6 -1.87 0.85 7.70
N GLN A 7 -2.57 1.69 8.43
CA GLN A 7 -1.99 2.64 9.37
C GLN A 7 -2.19 2.12 10.78
N ARG A 8 -1.12 1.61 11.40
CA ARG A 8 -1.13 1.18 12.78
C ARG A 8 -0.66 2.31 13.67
N HIS A 9 -1.44 2.59 14.70
CA HIS A 9 -1.19 3.70 15.58
C HIS A 9 -1.52 3.36 17.02
N PHE A 10 -0.91 4.09 17.94
CA PHE A 10 -1.27 4.01 19.34
C PHE A 10 -2.73 4.39 19.52
N SER A 11 -3.46 3.52 20.21
CA SER A 11 -4.87 3.75 20.50
C SER A 11 -5.03 4.24 21.93
N ASP A 12 -5.76 5.33 22.09
CA ASP A 12 -6.26 5.84 23.38
C ASP A 12 -7.78 5.58 23.50
N ALA A 13 -8.22 4.48 22.90
CA ALA A 13 -9.66 4.18 22.71
C ALA A 13 -10.36 3.67 23.97
N TYR A 14 -9.70 3.63 25.12
CA TYR A 14 -10.37 3.27 26.36
C TYR A 14 -11.21 4.44 26.89
N GLU A 15 -12.52 4.33 26.71
CA GLU A 15 -13.49 5.24 27.33
C GLU A 15 -13.93 4.67 28.69
N ALA A 16 -13.47 5.29 29.76
CA ALA A 16 -13.89 4.92 31.11
C ALA A 16 -15.38 5.25 31.32
N ALA A 17 -16.13 4.32 31.85
CA ALA A 17 -17.49 4.58 32.27
C ALA A 17 -17.49 5.41 33.58
N GLU A 18 -18.39 6.38 33.68
CA GLU A 18 -18.71 7.01 34.94
C GLU A 18 -19.72 6.14 35.70
N ILE A 19 -19.33 5.64 36.88
CA ILE A 19 -20.09 4.68 37.64
C ILE A 19 -20.40 5.25 39.03
N ASP A 20 -21.67 5.30 39.40
CA ASP A 20 -22.11 5.86 40.70
C ASP A 20 -21.72 5.01 41.92
N VAL A 21 -21.30 3.75 41.71
CA VAL A 21 -20.91 2.83 42.78
C VAL A 21 -19.42 2.97 43.07
N PRO A 22 -19.00 3.47 44.24
CA PRO A 22 -17.58 3.79 44.52
C PRO A 22 -16.61 2.63 44.33
N LEU A 23 -17.01 1.40 44.73
CA LEU A 23 -16.14 0.22 44.56
C LEU A 23 -15.95 -0.14 43.09
N VAL A 24 -17.00 -0.05 42.28
CA VAL A 24 -16.94 -0.35 40.85
C VAL A 24 -16.14 0.74 40.13
N GLN A 25 -16.26 2.00 40.59
CA GLN A 25 -15.45 3.09 40.04
C GLN A 25 -13.95 2.89 40.30
N VAL A 26 -13.57 2.34 41.47
CA VAL A 26 -12.16 1.97 41.74
C VAL A 26 -11.66 0.91 40.78
N MET A 27 -12.44 -0.16 40.56
CA MET A 27 -12.11 -1.22 39.59
C MET A 27 -12.00 -0.67 38.15
N GLU A 28 -12.88 0.25 37.78
CA GLU A 28 -12.86 0.89 36.47
C GLU A 28 -11.62 1.79 36.30
N ASN A 29 -11.23 2.50 37.36
CA ASN A 29 -10.00 3.31 37.36
C ASN A 29 -8.75 2.44 37.22
N GLU A 30 -8.66 1.30 37.93
CA GLU A 30 -7.56 0.35 37.79
C GLU A 30 -7.48 -0.22 36.36
N ARG A 31 -8.61 -0.57 35.77
CA ARG A 31 -8.69 -1.06 34.40
C ARG A 31 -8.24 0.03 33.42
N ARG A 32 -8.72 1.24 33.58
CA ARG A 32 -8.29 2.40 32.78
C ARG A 32 -6.79 2.61 32.86
N ASP A 33 -6.22 2.55 34.07
CA ASP A 33 -4.79 2.76 34.28
C ASP A 33 -3.97 1.61 33.65
N TYR A 34 -4.50 0.38 33.69
CA TYR A 34 -3.92 -0.77 32.99
C TYR A 34 -3.86 -0.54 31.47
N TYR A 35 -4.97 -0.18 30.85
CA TYR A 35 -4.99 0.07 29.40
C TYR A 35 -4.20 1.30 28.98
N LYS A 36 -4.11 2.33 29.84
CA LYS A 36 -3.27 3.50 29.57
C LYS A 36 -1.78 3.24 29.77
N SER A 37 -1.40 2.32 30.66
CA SER A 37 -0.01 1.95 30.90
C SER A 37 0.56 1.01 29.85
N GLN A 38 -0.28 0.22 29.19
CA GLN A 38 0.09 -0.67 28.10
C GLN A 38 -0.05 0.06 26.77
N GLN A 39 0.92 -0.17 25.88
CA GLN A 39 0.87 0.38 24.52
C GLN A 39 -0.08 -0.47 23.67
N HIS A 40 -1.32 -0.02 23.56
CA HIS A 40 -2.30 -0.63 22.69
C HIS A 40 -2.29 0.06 21.33
N PHE A 41 -2.48 -0.72 20.28
CA PHE A 41 -2.45 -0.22 18.92
C PHE A 41 -3.75 -0.56 18.21
N GLU A 42 -4.22 0.37 17.40
CA GLU A 42 -5.31 0.16 16.44
C GLU A 42 -4.78 0.33 15.03
N SER A 43 -5.37 -0.41 14.10
CA SER A 43 -5.03 -0.30 12.68
C SER A 43 -6.25 0.20 11.90
N THR A 44 -6.03 1.23 11.09
CA THR A 44 -7.02 1.70 10.13
C THR A 44 -6.58 1.26 8.75
N TYR A 45 -7.49 0.67 7.99
CA TYR A 45 -7.22 0.12 6.68
C TYR A 45 -7.85 0.99 5.61
N TYR A 46 -7.09 1.24 4.54
CA TYR A 46 -7.54 2.03 3.41
C TYR A 46 -7.35 1.26 2.12
N PHE A 47 -8.37 1.30 1.28
CA PHE A 47 -8.27 0.88 -0.11
C PHE A 47 -8.36 2.10 -1.01
N ILE A 48 -7.30 2.36 -1.78
CA ILE A 48 -7.21 3.57 -2.59
C ILE A 48 -7.10 3.17 -4.06
N VAL A 49 -7.97 3.74 -4.87
CA VAL A 49 -7.97 3.60 -6.32
C VAL A 49 -7.49 4.91 -6.93
N TYR A 50 -6.30 4.89 -7.50
CA TYR A 50 -5.83 6.01 -8.30
C TYR A 50 -6.16 5.75 -9.78
N TYR A 51 -7.00 6.59 -10.34
CA TYR A 51 -7.37 6.56 -11.74
C TYR A 51 -6.64 7.65 -12.52
N GLU A 52 -5.97 7.25 -13.58
CA GLU A 52 -5.33 8.15 -14.52
C GLU A 52 -6.11 8.11 -15.84
N PRO A 53 -6.62 9.26 -16.33
CA PRO A 53 -7.33 9.28 -17.60
C PRO A 53 -6.41 8.83 -18.76
N PRO A 54 -6.95 8.19 -19.80
CA PRO A 54 -6.17 7.74 -20.95
C PRO A 54 -5.29 8.84 -21.54
N GLN A 55 -4.09 8.51 -22.01
CA GLN A 55 -3.11 9.48 -22.52
C GLN A 55 -3.64 10.34 -23.70
N LEU A 56 -4.58 9.83 -24.46
CA LEU A 56 -5.26 10.58 -25.53
C LEU A 56 -6.06 11.77 -24.96
N LEU A 57 -6.67 11.60 -23.80
CA LEU A 57 -7.34 12.65 -23.06
C LEU A 57 -6.34 13.68 -22.53
N LYS A 58 -5.22 13.23 -21.98
CA LYS A 58 -4.14 14.12 -21.49
C LYS A 58 -3.58 14.99 -22.60
N ARG A 59 -3.31 14.43 -23.78
CA ARG A 59 -2.84 15.21 -24.94
C ARG A 59 -3.86 16.26 -25.35
N LYS A 60 -5.14 15.90 -25.44
CA LYS A 60 -6.19 16.86 -25.77
C LYS A 60 -6.29 17.98 -24.73
N ILE A 61 -6.25 17.64 -23.44
CA ILE A 61 -6.26 18.62 -22.33
C ILE A 61 -4.99 19.50 -22.41
N THR A 62 -3.80 18.91 -22.56
CA THR A 62 -2.54 19.67 -22.63
C THR A 62 -2.48 20.55 -23.89
N ASP A 63 -2.91 20.02 -25.03
CA ASP A 63 -2.96 20.76 -26.31
C ASP A 63 -3.99 21.90 -26.25
N ALA A 64 -5.11 21.70 -25.54
CA ALA A 64 -6.08 22.74 -25.24
C ALA A 64 -5.46 23.86 -24.40
N PHE A 65 -4.82 23.54 -23.28
CA PHE A 65 -4.11 24.54 -22.44
C PHE A 65 -3.01 25.29 -23.19
N ILE A 66 -2.28 24.64 -24.09
CA ILE A 66 -1.22 25.29 -24.89
C ILE A 66 -1.81 26.18 -26.00
N LYS A 67 -2.92 25.78 -26.61
CA LYS A 67 -3.62 26.58 -27.63
C LYS A 67 -4.34 27.79 -27.05
N ASP A 68 -4.80 27.71 -25.82
CA ASP A 68 -5.54 28.76 -25.12
C ASP A 68 -4.71 30.03 -24.84
N ALA A 69 -3.38 29.94 -24.91
CA ALA A 69 -2.57 31.16 -24.91
C ALA A 69 -2.80 32.05 -26.14
N LYS A 70 -3.46 31.56 -27.19
CA LYS A 70 -3.71 32.29 -28.45
C LYS A 70 -5.16 32.53 -28.82
N ASN A 71 -6.14 31.74 -28.30
CA ASN A 71 -7.56 31.85 -28.63
C ASN A 71 -8.45 31.62 -27.41
N LYS A 72 -8.90 32.70 -26.78
CA LYS A 72 -9.58 32.70 -25.47
C LYS A 72 -11.07 32.34 -25.43
N GLY A 73 -11.71 31.89 -26.47
CA GLY A 73 -13.17 31.80 -26.48
C GLY A 73 -13.79 30.42 -26.71
N GLU A 74 -13.30 29.63 -27.66
CA GLU A 74 -13.97 28.38 -28.08
C GLU A 74 -13.43 27.09 -27.42
N ASN A 75 -12.22 27.14 -26.89
CA ASN A 75 -11.60 25.98 -26.28
C ASN A 75 -12.10 25.70 -24.84
N SER A 76 -12.54 26.71 -24.11
CA SER A 76 -12.94 26.60 -22.71
C SER A 76 -14.19 25.71 -22.50
N GLU A 77 -15.16 25.76 -23.42
CA GLU A 77 -16.35 24.88 -23.32
C GLU A 77 -16.04 23.41 -23.61
N GLN A 78 -15.16 23.14 -24.58
CA GLN A 78 -14.75 21.76 -24.90
C GLN A 78 -13.92 21.15 -23.78
N ASP A 79 -13.08 21.94 -23.14
CA ASP A 79 -12.26 21.50 -22.01
C ASP A 79 -13.10 21.22 -20.78
N LEU A 80 -14.11 22.05 -20.51
CA LEU A 80 -15.08 21.82 -19.43
C LEU A 80 -15.88 20.55 -19.66
N ARG A 81 -16.42 20.32 -20.87
CA ARG A 81 -17.13 19.06 -21.22
C ARG A 81 -16.25 17.84 -21.07
N LEU A 82 -14.98 17.92 -21.49
CA LEU A 82 -14.03 16.81 -21.35
C LEU A 82 -13.71 16.51 -19.88
N ALA A 83 -13.58 17.55 -19.05
CA ALA A 83 -13.40 17.42 -17.61
C ALA A 83 -14.63 16.80 -16.95
N GLU A 84 -15.84 17.23 -17.33
CA GLU A 84 -17.12 16.67 -16.85
C GLU A 84 -17.25 15.19 -17.23
N GLU A 85 -17.03 14.83 -18.49
CA GLU A 85 -17.08 13.42 -18.96
C GLU A 85 -16.05 12.54 -18.22
N THR A 86 -14.85 13.09 -17.95
CA THR A 86 -13.80 12.34 -17.23
C THR A 86 -14.20 12.14 -15.78
N THR A 87 -14.77 13.15 -15.16
CA THR A 87 -15.26 13.09 -13.77
C THR A 87 -16.43 12.13 -13.65
N GLU A 88 -17.38 12.15 -14.58
CA GLU A 88 -18.50 11.21 -14.59
C GLU A 88 -18.03 9.77 -14.74
N LYS A 89 -17.12 9.50 -15.67
CA LYS A 89 -16.50 8.16 -15.82
C LYS A 89 -15.77 7.71 -14.55
N PHE A 90 -15.06 8.62 -13.90
CA PHE A 90 -14.40 8.33 -12.63
C PHE A 90 -15.42 7.96 -11.55
N ILE A 91 -16.46 8.76 -11.36
CA ILE A 91 -17.51 8.51 -10.38
C ILE A 91 -18.19 7.16 -10.63
N ASN A 92 -18.54 6.86 -11.89
CA ASN A 92 -19.15 5.58 -12.26
C ASN A 92 -18.24 4.39 -11.92
N ASN A 93 -16.94 4.49 -12.20
CA ASN A 93 -15.97 3.46 -11.85
C ASN A 93 -15.82 3.30 -10.34
N VAL A 94 -15.76 4.37 -9.57
CA VAL A 94 -15.70 4.34 -8.10
C VAL A 94 -16.95 3.68 -7.52
N ASN A 95 -18.13 4.03 -8.01
CA ASN A 95 -19.40 3.44 -7.57
C ASN A 95 -19.44 1.93 -7.87
N LEU A 96 -18.98 1.52 -9.06
CA LEU A 96 -18.91 0.10 -9.44
C LEU A 96 -17.96 -0.67 -8.51
N ILE A 97 -16.76 -0.15 -8.27
CA ILE A 97 -15.77 -0.75 -7.37
C ILE A 97 -16.33 -0.79 -5.95
N GLY A 98 -16.93 0.30 -5.45
CA GLY A 98 -17.56 0.35 -4.14
C GLY A 98 -18.65 -0.69 -3.96
N ALA A 99 -19.53 -0.86 -4.97
CA ALA A 99 -20.56 -1.89 -4.96
C ALA A 99 -19.96 -3.31 -4.93
N MET A 100 -18.90 -3.58 -5.68
CA MET A 100 -18.21 -4.88 -5.65
C MET A 100 -17.56 -5.14 -4.28
N LEU A 101 -16.89 -4.16 -3.71
CA LEU A 101 -16.20 -4.29 -2.42
C LEU A 101 -17.16 -4.45 -1.24
N SER A 102 -18.33 -3.81 -1.27
CA SER A 102 -19.36 -3.94 -0.22
C SER A 102 -19.91 -5.35 -0.07
N HIS A 103 -19.79 -6.20 -1.10
CA HIS A 103 -20.14 -7.61 -1.00
C HIS A 103 -19.04 -8.46 -0.36
N LEU A 104 -17.80 -8.01 -0.39
CA LEU A 104 -16.63 -8.74 0.12
C LEU A 104 -16.25 -8.30 1.53
N PHE A 105 -16.42 -7.03 1.84
CA PHE A 105 -16.08 -6.43 3.12
C PHE A 105 -17.34 -5.90 3.80
N PRO A 106 -17.72 -6.45 4.97
CA PRO A 106 -18.95 -6.07 5.65
C PRO A 106 -18.93 -4.64 6.19
N ASP A 107 -17.73 -4.11 6.48
CA ASP A 107 -17.54 -2.77 7.04
C ASP A 107 -16.62 -1.94 6.15
N ILE A 108 -17.10 -1.60 4.96
CA ILE A 108 -16.41 -0.70 4.04
C ILE A 108 -17.16 0.61 3.88
N LYS A 109 -16.48 1.71 4.09
CA LYS A 109 -17.03 3.05 3.94
C LYS A 109 -16.25 3.85 2.90
N ALA A 110 -16.96 4.48 1.96
CA ALA A 110 -16.36 5.49 1.10
C ALA A 110 -16.07 6.76 1.93
N LEU A 111 -14.83 7.25 1.87
CA LEU A 111 -14.45 8.48 2.53
C LEU A 111 -15.10 9.68 1.84
N ASP A 112 -15.62 10.61 2.62
CA ASP A 112 -16.05 11.90 2.12
C ASP A 112 -14.85 12.83 1.82
N ALA A 113 -15.12 14.08 1.45
CA ALA A 113 -14.06 15.03 1.10
C ALA A 113 -13.15 15.36 2.29
N ASP A 114 -13.70 15.57 3.47
CA ASP A 114 -12.94 15.93 4.67
C ASP A 114 -12.13 14.71 5.17
N GLU A 115 -12.75 13.54 5.19
CA GLU A 115 -12.08 12.27 5.53
C GLU A 115 -10.96 11.95 4.55
N THR A 116 -11.17 12.17 3.24
CA THR A 116 -10.13 11.96 2.21
C THR A 116 -8.95 12.90 2.41
N LEU A 117 -9.20 14.17 2.73
CA LEU A 117 -8.15 15.15 3.00
C LEU A 117 -7.42 14.84 4.30
N THR A 118 -8.13 14.41 5.34
CA THR A 118 -7.56 13.94 6.60
C THR A 118 -6.66 12.73 6.37
N TYR A 119 -7.11 11.77 5.56
CA TYR A 119 -6.28 10.63 5.16
C TYR A 119 -5.02 11.09 4.41
N LEU A 120 -5.15 11.93 3.38
CA LEU A 120 -4.00 12.44 2.62
C LEU A 120 -3.01 13.18 3.51
N HIS A 121 -3.49 14.02 4.42
CA HIS A 121 -2.67 14.70 5.42
C HIS A 121 -1.89 13.70 6.29
N SER A 122 -2.51 12.63 6.75
CA SER A 122 -1.87 11.60 7.58
C SER A 122 -0.68 10.91 6.89
N THR A 123 -0.65 10.91 5.56
CA THR A 123 0.45 10.30 4.79
C THR A 123 1.70 11.17 4.72
N VAL A 124 1.58 12.47 4.90
CA VAL A 124 2.64 13.48 4.74
C VAL A 124 2.93 14.28 6.01
N SER A 125 2.20 14.02 7.10
CA SER A 125 2.34 14.71 8.38
C SER A 125 2.67 13.73 9.53
N ASN A 126 3.20 14.26 10.62
CA ASN A 126 3.34 13.55 11.89
C ASN A 126 2.15 13.84 12.83
N ARG A 127 1.33 14.81 12.48
CA ARG A 127 0.17 15.22 13.28
C ARG A 127 -1.08 14.52 12.81
N ARG A 128 -1.92 14.12 13.74
CA ARG A 128 -3.25 13.59 13.47
C ARG A 128 -4.25 14.69 13.76
N VAL A 129 -4.65 15.38 12.71
CA VAL A 129 -5.65 16.45 12.75
C VAL A 129 -6.68 16.19 11.68
N GLU A 130 -7.93 16.48 11.97
CA GLU A 130 -8.97 16.50 10.98
C GLU A 130 -8.77 17.68 10.05
N VAL A 131 -8.70 17.39 8.75
CA VAL A 131 -8.56 18.41 7.71
C VAL A 131 -9.92 18.63 7.07
N LYS A 132 -10.39 19.87 7.09
CA LYS A 132 -11.66 20.25 6.46
C LYS A 132 -11.44 20.87 5.11
N ASN A 133 -12.27 20.48 4.15
CA ASN A 133 -12.23 21.01 2.80
C ASN A 133 -12.52 22.54 2.79
N ASN A 134 -11.64 23.28 2.16
CA ASN A 134 -11.83 24.71 1.94
C ASN A 134 -11.83 25.01 0.44
N PRO A 135 -13.00 25.23 -0.17
CA PRO A 135 -13.11 25.43 -1.61
C PRO A 135 -12.43 26.72 -2.12
N LEU A 136 -12.03 27.62 -1.21
CA LEU A 136 -11.34 28.86 -1.55
C LEU A 136 -9.81 28.75 -1.58
N ARG A 137 -9.26 27.58 -1.23
CA ARG A 137 -7.82 27.33 -1.18
C ARG A 137 -7.42 26.12 -2.02
N TYR A 138 -6.18 26.11 -2.49
CA TYR A 138 -5.63 24.92 -3.13
C TYR A 138 -5.41 23.81 -2.08
N ILE A 139 -5.65 22.56 -2.47
CA ILE A 139 -5.49 21.39 -1.59
C ILE A 139 -4.08 21.34 -1.00
N CYS A 140 -3.06 21.67 -1.77
CA CYS A 140 -1.67 21.70 -1.29
C CYS A 140 -1.41 22.70 -0.16
N ASP A 141 -2.25 23.74 0.01
CA ASP A 141 -2.05 24.75 1.04
C ASP A 141 -2.42 24.25 2.45
N TYR A 142 -3.14 23.14 2.56
CA TYR A 142 -3.63 22.63 3.85
C TYR A 142 -3.46 21.12 4.05
N ILE A 143 -3.02 20.37 3.03
CA ILE A 143 -2.62 18.97 3.22
C ILE A 143 -1.26 18.88 3.90
N PHE A 144 -0.31 19.73 3.49
CA PHE A 144 1.01 19.77 4.10
C PHE A 144 0.98 20.67 5.34
N ASP A 145 1.57 20.14 6.42
CA ASP A 145 1.84 20.94 7.62
C ASP A 145 3.28 21.49 7.59
N GLU A 146 3.72 22.08 8.69
CA GLU A 146 5.08 22.58 8.85
C GLU A 146 6.13 21.45 8.94
N SER A 147 5.71 20.19 8.96
CA SER A 147 6.60 19.03 9.00
C SER A 147 7.26 18.81 7.64
N GLY A 148 8.34 19.53 7.37
CA GLY A 148 9.09 19.35 6.14
C GLY A 148 9.69 17.95 6.02
N PHE A 149 9.71 17.39 4.80
CA PHE A 149 10.44 16.16 4.52
C PHE A 149 11.91 16.47 4.25
N THR A 150 12.80 15.87 5.03
CA THR A 150 14.25 15.92 4.81
C THR A 150 14.70 14.66 4.11
N ALA A 151 15.17 14.81 2.87
CA ALA A 151 15.67 13.71 2.05
C ALA A 151 17.06 13.26 2.49
N GLY A 152 17.43 12.03 2.17
CA GLY A 152 18.77 11.47 2.41
C GLY A 152 18.73 10.01 2.83
N ARG A 153 19.87 9.46 3.19
CA ARG A 153 20.00 8.06 3.66
C ARG A 153 19.24 7.80 4.97
N GLU A 154 19.05 8.83 5.76
CA GLU A 154 18.30 8.85 6.99
C GLU A 154 17.23 9.93 6.92
N PRO A 155 16.15 9.66 6.18
CA PRO A 155 15.11 10.67 5.97
C PRO A 155 14.43 11.01 7.28
N LYS A 156 13.88 12.24 7.31
CA LYS A 156 13.05 12.72 8.41
C LYS A 156 11.77 13.33 7.88
N LEU A 157 10.73 13.21 8.68
CA LEU A 157 9.49 13.95 8.49
C LEU A 157 9.29 14.85 9.71
N GLY A 158 9.45 16.17 9.54
CA GLY A 158 9.59 17.08 10.66
C GLY A 158 10.78 16.70 11.54
N ASP A 159 10.53 16.57 12.82
CA ASP A 159 11.55 16.20 13.81
C ASP A 159 11.77 14.68 13.92
N LYS A 160 10.86 13.86 13.38
CA LYS A 160 10.92 12.41 13.50
C LYS A 160 11.86 11.79 12.47
N HIS A 161 12.75 10.93 12.95
CA HIS A 161 13.52 10.02 12.10
C HIS A 161 12.59 9.01 11.43
N MET A 162 12.87 8.68 10.19
CA MET A 162 12.07 7.74 9.41
C MET A 162 12.94 6.62 8.85
N ARG A 163 12.41 5.39 8.85
CA ARG A 163 13.00 4.26 8.16
C ARG A 163 11.93 3.60 7.30
N ILE A 164 12.36 3.14 6.14
CA ILE A 164 11.50 2.59 5.11
C ILE A 164 11.98 1.21 4.77
N VAL A 165 11.13 0.21 4.96
CA VAL A 165 11.41 -1.19 4.66
C VAL A 165 10.63 -1.58 3.39
N THR A 166 11.32 -2.22 2.46
CA THR A 166 10.74 -2.72 1.20
C THR A 166 11.12 -4.18 0.97
N ILE A 167 10.51 -4.84 -0.02
CA ILE A 167 10.84 -6.20 -0.41
C ILE A 167 11.77 -6.19 -1.62
N LEU A 168 12.85 -6.96 -1.56
CA LEU A 168 13.78 -7.19 -2.66
C LEU A 168 13.43 -8.45 -3.47
N ASN A 169 13.24 -9.57 -2.76
CA ASN A 169 12.99 -10.86 -3.38
C ASN A 169 11.76 -11.53 -2.77
N PHE A 170 11.11 -12.34 -3.57
CA PHE A 170 9.89 -13.06 -3.26
C PHE A 170 10.18 -14.56 -3.22
N PRO A 171 9.54 -15.31 -2.31
CA PRO A 171 9.59 -16.77 -2.34
C PRO A 171 8.80 -17.26 -3.59
N PRO A 172 9.01 -18.52 -4.01
CA PRO A 172 8.32 -19.09 -5.15
C PRO A 172 6.80 -19.23 -4.94
N MET A 173 6.34 -19.26 -3.71
CA MET A 173 4.92 -19.36 -3.36
C MET A 173 4.55 -18.29 -2.33
N SER A 174 3.33 -17.76 -2.43
CA SER A 174 2.74 -16.85 -1.45
C SER A 174 1.47 -17.46 -0.85
N SER A 175 1.13 -17.09 0.37
CA SER A 175 -0.11 -17.49 1.05
C SER A 175 -0.91 -16.26 1.47
N PRO A 176 -2.25 -16.37 1.56
CA PRO A 176 -3.09 -15.28 2.06
C PRO A 176 -2.65 -14.81 3.43
N GLY A 177 -2.60 -13.49 3.64
CA GLY A 177 -2.28 -12.89 4.93
C GLY A 177 -0.85 -13.12 5.40
N VAL A 178 0.10 -13.36 4.47
CA VAL A 178 1.49 -13.68 4.80
C VAL A 178 2.15 -12.66 5.73
N PHE A 179 1.74 -11.38 5.66
CA PHE A 179 2.29 -10.31 6.50
C PHE A 179 1.40 -9.91 7.68
N ASP A 180 0.36 -10.71 8.02
CA ASP A 180 -0.49 -10.44 9.18
C ASP A 180 0.28 -10.40 10.49
N ALA A 181 1.43 -11.10 10.55
CA ALA A 181 2.35 -11.04 11.69
C ALA A 181 2.86 -9.61 11.99
N LEU A 182 2.80 -8.67 11.03
CA LEU A 182 3.09 -7.27 11.29
C LEU A 182 2.11 -6.65 12.30
N ASN A 183 0.86 -7.12 12.35
CA ASN A 183 -0.13 -6.65 13.30
C ASN A 183 0.18 -7.00 14.76
N ASN A 184 1.12 -7.94 15.00
CA ASN A 184 1.56 -8.32 16.34
C ASN A 184 2.72 -7.46 16.87
N LEU A 185 3.23 -6.52 16.06
CA LEU A 185 4.32 -5.64 16.47
C LEU A 185 3.80 -4.51 17.37
N ASN A 186 4.54 -4.28 18.47
CA ASN A 186 4.25 -3.19 19.44
C ASN A 186 4.83 -1.86 18.96
N MET A 187 4.38 -1.39 17.80
CA MET A 187 4.85 -0.13 17.24
C MET A 187 3.85 0.48 16.26
N GLU A 188 3.96 1.78 16.09
CA GLU A 188 3.28 2.48 15.01
C GLU A 188 4.02 2.27 13.69
N TYR A 189 3.27 2.00 12.63
CA TYR A 189 3.80 1.94 11.27
C TYR A 189 2.72 2.30 10.25
N ARG A 190 3.17 2.63 9.04
CA ARG A 190 2.35 2.76 7.85
C ARG A 190 2.81 1.72 6.83
N TRP A 191 1.95 0.76 6.52
CA TRP A 191 2.23 -0.30 5.55
C TRP A 191 1.41 -0.08 4.29
N VAL A 192 2.06 0.08 3.16
CA VAL A 192 1.46 0.32 1.86
C VAL A 192 1.84 -0.81 0.90
N SER A 193 0.85 -1.50 0.37
CA SER A 193 0.95 -2.43 -0.74
C SER A 193 0.37 -1.78 -1.98
N ARG A 194 1.23 -1.48 -2.95
CA ARG A 194 0.87 -0.80 -4.20
C ARG A 194 0.95 -1.75 -5.38
N PHE A 195 -0.08 -1.70 -6.23
CA PHE A 195 -0.16 -2.48 -7.45
C PHE A 195 -0.48 -1.57 -8.64
N ILE A 196 0.46 -1.47 -9.56
CA ILE A 196 0.29 -0.70 -10.80
C ILE A 196 -0.22 -1.69 -11.87
N CYS A 197 -1.52 -1.71 -12.11
CA CYS A 197 -2.13 -2.59 -13.08
C CYS A 197 -1.56 -2.34 -14.48
N LEU A 198 -1.19 -3.39 -15.16
CA LEU A 198 -0.78 -3.37 -16.56
C LEU A 198 -1.97 -3.71 -17.45
N SER A 199 -2.00 -3.14 -18.66
CA SER A 199 -2.90 -3.64 -19.68
C SER A 199 -2.51 -5.07 -20.06
N GLN A 200 -3.45 -5.87 -20.57
CA GLN A 200 -3.16 -7.25 -21.00
C GLN A 200 -2.02 -7.30 -22.03
N GLN A 201 -1.93 -6.29 -22.90
CA GLN A 201 -0.87 -6.19 -23.91
C GLN A 201 0.49 -5.89 -23.27
N ASP A 202 0.54 -4.95 -22.33
CA ASP A 202 1.80 -4.59 -21.64
C ASP A 202 2.25 -5.76 -20.75
N ALA A 203 1.33 -6.39 -20.02
CA ALA A 203 1.64 -7.57 -19.21
C ALA A 203 2.21 -8.72 -20.06
N LYS A 204 1.59 -9.03 -21.21
CA LYS A 204 2.12 -10.02 -22.17
C LYS A 204 3.51 -9.65 -22.66
N LYS A 205 3.76 -8.38 -22.94
CA LYS A 205 5.07 -7.89 -23.38
C LYS A 205 6.12 -8.07 -22.28
N GLU A 206 5.81 -7.66 -21.07
CA GLU A 206 6.72 -7.81 -19.92
C GLU A 206 7.04 -9.27 -19.61
N LEU A 207 6.02 -10.14 -19.52
CA LEU A 207 6.23 -11.58 -19.31
C LEU A 207 7.05 -12.22 -20.43
N LYS A 208 6.85 -11.81 -21.69
CA LYS A 208 7.69 -12.28 -22.80
C LYS A 208 9.14 -11.82 -22.69
N ASN A 209 9.38 -10.60 -22.21
CA ASN A 209 10.72 -10.12 -21.95
C ASN A 209 11.44 -10.99 -20.89
N TYR A 210 10.74 -11.30 -19.79
CA TYR A 210 11.27 -12.23 -18.78
C TYR A 210 11.51 -13.63 -19.36
N LYS A 211 10.59 -14.17 -20.16
CA LYS A 211 10.77 -15.45 -20.83
C LYS A 211 11.99 -15.46 -21.75
N THR A 212 12.24 -14.38 -22.45
CA THR A 212 13.42 -14.24 -23.32
C THR A 212 14.71 -14.22 -22.50
N LEU A 213 14.74 -13.47 -21.39
CA LEU A 213 15.88 -13.41 -20.47
C LEU A 213 16.20 -14.79 -19.89
N TRP A 214 15.20 -15.51 -19.37
CA TRP A 214 15.36 -16.88 -18.86
C TRP A 214 15.78 -17.86 -19.95
N SER A 215 15.23 -17.74 -21.16
CA SER A 215 15.64 -18.58 -22.29
C SER A 215 17.08 -18.38 -22.72
N GLN A 216 17.62 -17.18 -22.54
CA GLN A 216 19.04 -16.90 -22.78
C GLN A 216 19.94 -17.47 -21.67
N GLN A 217 19.44 -17.54 -20.43
CA GLN A 217 20.16 -18.10 -19.29
C GLN A 217 20.15 -19.64 -19.24
N VAL A 218 19.20 -20.29 -19.93
CA VAL A 218 19.15 -21.75 -20.07
C VAL A 218 20.44 -22.33 -20.67
N LEU A 219 21.12 -21.56 -21.52
CA LEU A 219 22.38 -21.98 -22.11
C LEU A 219 23.56 -21.37 -21.34
N ASN A 220 24.42 -22.23 -20.81
CA ASN A 220 25.66 -21.80 -20.16
C ASN A 220 26.51 -20.95 -21.16
N PRO A 221 27.19 -19.86 -20.75
CA PRO A 221 28.10 -19.10 -21.62
C PRO A 221 29.12 -19.94 -22.38
N LEU A 222 29.58 -21.05 -21.76
CA LEU A 222 30.44 -22.04 -22.39
C LEU A 222 29.77 -22.81 -23.54
N ALA A 223 28.48 -23.13 -23.40
CA ALA A 223 27.70 -23.78 -24.45
C ALA A 223 27.44 -22.85 -25.63
N ILE A 224 27.26 -21.56 -25.39
CA ILE A 224 27.12 -20.52 -26.43
C ILE A 224 28.46 -20.39 -27.18
N ALA A 225 29.58 -20.39 -26.47
CA ALA A 225 30.92 -20.35 -27.10
C ALA A 225 31.21 -21.61 -27.92
N ARG A 226 30.84 -22.79 -27.46
CA ARG A 226 30.94 -24.06 -28.23
C ARG A 226 30.10 -24.02 -29.49
N LYS A 227 28.84 -23.59 -29.39
CA LYS A 227 27.93 -23.45 -30.54
C LYS A 227 28.51 -22.52 -31.61
N ALA A 228 29.18 -21.45 -31.21
CA ALA A 228 29.83 -20.53 -32.13
C ALA A 228 31.04 -21.18 -32.86
N VAL A 229 31.70 -22.18 -32.25
CA VAL A 229 32.92 -22.83 -32.78
C VAL A 229 32.60 -24.14 -33.50
N THR A 230 31.68 -24.97 -32.95
CA THR A 230 31.47 -26.35 -33.44
C THR A 230 30.17 -26.55 -34.23
N GLN A 231 29.25 -25.59 -34.24
CA GLN A 231 27.92 -25.70 -34.83
C GLN A 231 27.08 -26.88 -34.34
N GLU A 232 27.43 -27.50 -33.20
CA GLU A 232 26.69 -28.57 -32.58
C GLU A 232 25.53 -28.04 -31.73
N ALA A 233 24.43 -28.81 -31.63
CA ALA A 233 23.31 -28.47 -30.77
C ALA A 233 23.70 -28.62 -29.28
N PRO A 234 23.19 -27.75 -28.37
CA PRO A 234 23.43 -27.88 -26.93
C PRO A 234 22.92 -29.21 -26.41
N THR A 235 23.69 -29.87 -25.54
CA THR A 235 23.29 -31.08 -24.83
C THR A 235 22.48 -30.74 -23.55
N GLU A 236 21.66 -31.68 -23.06
CA GLU A 236 20.86 -31.51 -21.82
C GLU A 236 21.72 -31.09 -20.60
N ASN A 237 22.99 -31.49 -20.54
CA ASN A 237 23.90 -31.13 -19.46
C ASN A 237 24.42 -29.68 -19.50
N ASP A 238 24.11 -28.95 -20.57
CA ASP A 238 24.53 -27.54 -20.75
C ASP A 238 23.43 -26.54 -20.32
N SER A 239 22.30 -27.04 -19.84
CA SER A 239 21.15 -26.21 -19.43
C SER A 239 21.12 -25.98 -17.92
N ASP A 240 20.76 -24.77 -17.51
CA ASP A 240 20.49 -24.42 -16.13
C ASP A 240 19.07 -24.89 -15.74
N GLU A 241 18.97 -25.86 -14.84
CA GLU A 241 17.70 -26.45 -14.38
C GLU A 241 16.76 -25.38 -13.81
N ALA A 242 17.28 -24.43 -13.04
CA ALA A 242 16.50 -23.31 -12.49
C ALA A 242 15.94 -22.40 -13.60
N ALA A 243 16.69 -22.18 -14.67
CA ALA A 243 16.25 -21.38 -15.80
C ALA A 243 15.16 -22.11 -16.64
N ILE A 244 15.20 -23.43 -16.71
CA ILE A 244 14.16 -24.25 -17.36
C ILE A 244 12.86 -24.14 -16.57
N ILE A 245 12.87 -24.34 -15.24
CA ILE A 245 11.69 -24.21 -14.37
C ILE A 245 11.07 -22.82 -14.51
N ASN A 246 11.88 -21.77 -14.40
CA ASN A 246 11.39 -20.39 -14.55
C ASN A 246 10.76 -20.11 -15.94
N LYS A 247 11.25 -20.76 -17.00
CA LYS A 247 10.68 -20.64 -18.35
C LYS A 247 9.32 -21.32 -18.45
N ASP A 248 9.13 -22.45 -17.79
CA ASP A 248 7.87 -23.20 -17.79
C ASP A 248 6.82 -22.45 -16.96
N ASP A 249 7.18 -21.90 -15.80
CA ASP A 249 6.33 -21.06 -14.96
C ASP A 249 5.84 -19.82 -15.73
N LEU A 250 6.73 -19.17 -16.50
CA LEU A 250 6.34 -18.05 -17.35
C LEU A 250 5.41 -18.46 -18.49
N THR A 251 5.46 -19.73 -18.94
CA THR A 251 4.54 -20.22 -19.94
C THR A 251 3.15 -20.40 -19.37
N VAL A 252 3.04 -20.91 -18.15
CA VAL A 252 1.78 -20.99 -17.38
C VAL A 252 1.22 -19.59 -17.14
N ALA A 253 2.03 -18.67 -16.66
CA ALA A 253 1.64 -17.28 -16.42
C ALA A 253 1.08 -16.58 -17.66
N LEU A 254 1.65 -16.84 -18.85
CA LEU A 254 1.13 -16.31 -20.12
C LEU A 254 -0.20 -16.96 -20.53
N ALA A 255 -0.42 -18.22 -20.19
CA ALA A 255 -1.69 -18.89 -20.42
C ALA A 255 -2.78 -18.30 -19.51
N GLU A 256 -2.56 -18.22 -18.22
CA GLU A 256 -3.48 -17.63 -17.22
C GLU A 256 -3.88 -16.20 -17.59
N LEU A 257 -2.91 -15.38 -18.00
CA LEU A 257 -3.18 -14.01 -18.48
C LEU A 257 -4.00 -14.01 -19.78
N SER A 258 -3.80 -14.98 -20.66
CA SER A 258 -4.51 -15.04 -21.96
C SER A 258 -5.96 -15.48 -21.78
N GLU A 259 -6.24 -16.25 -20.74
CA GLU A 259 -7.57 -16.74 -20.36
C GLU A 259 -8.30 -15.76 -19.41
N ASP A 260 -7.71 -14.57 -19.13
CA ASP A 260 -8.25 -13.56 -18.21
C ASP A 260 -8.49 -14.06 -16.77
N LEU A 261 -7.77 -15.11 -16.35
CA LEU A 261 -7.89 -15.67 -15.00
C LEU A 261 -7.25 -14.76 -13.94
N VAL A 262 -6.16 -14.05 -14.33
CA VAL A 262 -5.44 -13.13 -13.48
C VAL A 262 -5.01 -11.87 -14.24
N ALA A 263 -4.92 -10.75 -13.53
CA ALA A 263 -4.28 -9.54 -14.02
C ALA A 263 -2.84 -9.47 -13.51
N TYR A 264 -1.96 -8.83 -14.26
CA TYR A 264 -0.56 -8.59 -13.85
C TYR A 264 -0.30 -7.12 -13.62
N GLY A 265 0.62 -6.82 -12.73
CA GLY A 265 1.03 -5.46 -12.42
C GLY A 265 2.39 -5.38 -11.74
N TYR A 266 2.92 -4.18 -11.65
CA TYR A 266 4.11 -3.91 -10.85
C TYR A 266 3.72 -3.72 -9.39
N TYR A 267 4.38 -4.45 -8.52
CA TYR A 267 4.13 -4.44 -7.09
C TYR A 267 5.22 -3.70 -6.32
N THR A 268 4.82 -3.02 -5.27
CA THR A 268 5.73 -2.42 -4.31
C THR A 268 5.11 -2.49 -2.92
N MET A 269 5.82 -3.09 -1.98
CA MET A 269 5.51 -3.01 -0.56
C MET A 269 6.44 -2.00 0.10
N THR A 270 5.89 -1.15 0.93
CA THR A 270 6.60 -0.14 1.68
C THR A 270 6.06 -0.10 3.10
N VAL A 271 6.90 -0.36 4.10
CA VAL A 271 6.56 -0.19 5.51
C VAL A 271 7.40 0.94 6.08
N ILE A 272 6.74 1.94 6.61
CA ILE A 272 7.35 3.16 7.12
C ILE A 272 7.19 3.20 8.64
N VAL A 273 8.29 3.36 9.35
CA VAL A 273 8.33 3.61 10.78
C VAL A 273 8.95 4.96 11.08
N LYS A 274 8.46 5.58 12.14
CA LYS A 274 8.94 6.89 12.61
C LYS A 274 9.23 6.82 14.11
N ASP A 275 10.25 7.55 14.55
CA ASP A 275 10.57 7.72 15.98
C ASP A 275 11.36 9.01 16.17
N ASP A 276 11.29 9.58 17.37
CA ASP A 276 12.08 10.75 17.75
C ASP A 276 13.56 10.39 17.91
N ASP A 277 13.85 9.14 18.27
CA ASP A 277 15.22 8.60 18.41
C ASP A 277 15.60 7.76 17.19
N ALA A 278 16.71 8.10 16.55
CA ALA A 278 17.24 7.40 15.39
C ALA A 278 17.55 5.91 15.66
N LYS A 279 18.02 5.57 16.88
CA LYS A 279 18.33 4.18 17.26
C LYS A 279 17.06 3.37 17.40
N LYS A 280 16.05 3.90 18.10
CA LYS A 280 14.74 3.25 18.22
C LYS A 280 14.07 3.09 16.86
N CYS A 281 14.19 4.09 15.99
CA CYS A 281 13.67 3.98 14.62
C CYS A 281 14.34 2.85 13.82
N ASN A 282 15.66 2.65 13.98
CA ASN A 282 16.37 1.52 13.39
C ASN A 282 15.95 0.18 13.99
N GLU A 283 15.76 0.10 15.31
CA GLU A 283 15.29 -1.11 16.00
C GLU A 283 13.91 -1.53 15.49
N LYS A 284 12.98 -0.57 15.37
CA LYS A 284 11.65 -0.80 14.79
C LYS A 284 11.74 -1.32 13.35
N ALA A 285 12.59 -0.72 12.52
CA ALA A 285 12.78 -1.15 11.14
C ALA A 285 13.38 -2.56 11.06
N ASN A 286 14.30 -2.93 11.95
CA ASN A 286 14.86 -4.28 12.02
C ASN A 286 13.81 -5.31 12.44
N GLN A 287 12.92 -5.00 13.40
CA GLN A 287 11.82 -5.90 13.78
C GLN A 287 10.90 -6.19 12.60
N ILE A 288 10.57 -5.18 11.78
CA ILE A 288 9.79 -5.38 10.56
C ILE A 288 10.57 -6.24 9.57
N LEU A 289 11.86 -5.98 9.40
CA LEU A 289 12.73 -6.76 8.53
C LEU A 289 12.77 -8.23 8.93
N ASP A 290 12.86 -8.51 10.24
CA ASP A 290 12.86 -9.87 10.79
C ASP A 290 11.53 -10.59 10.49
N VAL A 291 10.40 -9.91 10.64
CA VAL A 291 9.08 -10.48 10.26
C VAL A 291 9.05 -10.81 8.76
N ILE A 292 9.44 -9.88 7.89
CA ILE A 292 9.46 -10.10 6.44
C ILE A 292 10.37 -11.28 6.07
N ASN A 293 11.57 -11.34 6.65
CA ASN A 293 12.54 -12.40 6.38
C ASN A 293 12.07 -13.75 6.92
N SER A 294 11.41 -13.79 8.08
CA SER A 294 10.87 -15.04 8.66
C SER A 294 9.79 -15.69 7.79
N MET A 295 9.11 -14.90 6.94
CA MET A 295 8.11 -15.39 5.99
C MET A 295 8.71 -15.82 4.63
N GLY A 296 10.04 -15.88 4.53
CA GLY A 296 10.74 -16.32 3.31
C GLY A 296 10.95 -15.23 2.26
N TYR A 297 10.57 -14.00 2.55
CA TYR A 297 10.87 -12.83 1.69
C TYR A 297 12.24 -12.26 2.06
N THR A 298 12.81 -11.48 1.16
CA THR A 298 14.00 -10.69 1.48
C THR A 298 13.62 -9.23 1.64
N GLY A 299 13.59 -8.76 2.88
CA GLY A 299 13.35 -7.36 3.18
C GLY A 299 14.63 -6.52 3.03
N TYR A 300 14.46 -5.21 2.88
CA TYR A 300 15.56 -4.25 2.79
C TYR A 300 15.16 -2.90 3.39
N ILE A 301 16.04 -2.34 4.25
CA ILE A 301 15.88 -0.98 4.75
C ILE A 301 16.48 -0.02 3.73
N GLU A 302 15.64 0.80 3.12
CA GLU A 302 16.05 1.74 2.07
C GLU A 302 16.95 2.83 2.64
N LYS A 303 18.06 3.08 1.95
CA LYS A 303 19.03 4.11 2.27
C LYS A 303 19.13 5.13 1.13
N ASP A 304 19.73 4.74 0.04
CA ASP A 304 19.97 5.65 -1.10
C ASP A 304 18.66 5.98 -1.83
N ASN A 305 17.70 5.06 -1.87
CA ASN A 305 16.40 5.24 -2.52
C ASN A 305 15.26 5.59 -1.54
N SER A 306 15.58 5.98 -0.31
CA SER A 306 14.59 6.23 0.75
C SER A 306 13.56 7.29 0.34
N THR A 307 13.98 8.37 -0.30
CA THR A 307 13.11 9.44 -0.79
C THR A 307 12.12 8.94 -1.84
N GLU A 308 12.62 8.17 -2.81
CA GLU A 308 11.76 7.63 -3.87
C GLU A 308 10.81 6.55 -3.32
N ALA A 309 11.26 5.76 -2.33
CA ALA A 309 10.42 4.80 -1.63
C ALA A 309 9.26 5.49 -0.89
N TRP A 310 9.55 6.59 -0.20
CA TRP A 310 8.52 7.37 0.47
C TRP A 310 7.52 7.96 -0.53
N TRP A 311 8.00 8.61 -1.59
CA TRP A 311 7.12 9.15 -2.62
C TRP A 311 6.25 8.06 -3.27
N GLY A 312 6.85 6.91 -3.55
CA GLY A 312 6.13 5.77 -4.12
C GLY A 312 5.02 5.22 -3.21
N SER A 313 5.09 5.49 -1.91
CA SER A 313 4.05 5.13 -0.95
C SER A 313 2.89 6.12 -0.90
N LEU A 314 3.06 7.34 -1.44
CA LEU A 314 2.02 8.36 -1.41
C LEU A 314 0.96 8.10 -2.49
N PRO A 315 -0.33 8.25 -2.16
CA PRO A 315 -1.40 8.09 -3.12
C PRO A 315 -1.23 8.99 -4.35
N GLY A 316 -1.34 8.42 -5.53
CA GLY A 316 -1.18 9.15 -6.80
C GLY A 316 0.25 9.33 -7.28
N CYS A 317 1.28 9.11 -6.45
CA CYS A 317 2.68 9.23 -6.84
C CYS A 317 3.23 7.92 -7.45
N TYR A 318 2.56 7.39 -8.47
CA TYR A 318 2.86 6.08 -9.06
C TYR A 318 4.15 6.05 -9.90
N ARG A 319 4.70 7.20 -10.28
CA ARG A 319 5.93 7.29 -11.08
C ARG A 319 7.18 6.98 -10.27
N ALA A 320 7.17 7.28 -8.98
CA ALA A 320 8.23 6.90 -8.07
C ALA A 320 8.15 5.37 -7.83
N ASN A 321 9.10 4.63 -8.36
CA ASN A 321 9.07 3.18 -8.35
C ASN A 321 10.49 2.62 -8.29
N ILE A 322 10.97 2.35 -7.09
CA ILE A 322 12.35 1.90 -6.84
C ILE A 322 12.63 0.58 -7.54
N ARG A 323 11.66 -0.34 -7.52
CA ARG A 323 11.71 -1.67 -8.14
C ARG A 323 10.40 -1.94 -8.83
N ARG A 324 10.46 -2.80 -9.85
CA ARG A 324 9.29 -3.16 -10.66
C ARG A 324 9.10 -4.67 -10.76
N PRO A 325 9.04 -5.40 -9.62
CA PRO A 325 8.68 -6.80 -9.67
C PRO A 325 7.27 -6.91 -10.25
N ILE A 326 7.13 -7.81 -11.21
CA ILE A 326 5.83 -8.13 -11.79
C ILE A 326 5.22 -9.29 -11.01
N ILE A 327 4.00 -9.12 -10.54
CA ILE A 327 3.23 -10.17 -9.87
C ILE A 327 1.81 -10.23 -10.45
N ASN A 328 1.12 -11.34 -10.24
CA ASN A 328 -0.29 -11.46 -10.58
C ASN A 328 -1.19 -10.89 -9.49
N SER A 329 -2.47 -10.68 -9.82
CA SER A 329 -3.47 -10.11 -8.90
C SER A 329 -3.75 -11.00 -7.69
N LEU A 330 -3.64 -12.33 -7.81
CA LEU A 330 -3.81 -13.25 -6.68
C LEU A 330 -2.68 -13.07 -5.67
N ASN A 331 -1.43 -13.06 -6.13
CA ASN A 331 -0.28 -12.81 -5.27
C ASN A 331 -0.36 -11.42 -4.61
N PHE A 332 -0.87 -10.41 -5.33
CA PHE A 332 -1.11 -9.09 -4.74
C PHE A 332 -2.08 -9.18 -3.55
N CYS A 333 -3.18 -9.91 -3.68
CA CYS A 333 -4.12 -10.11 -2.58
C CYS A 333 -3.48 -10.85 -1.38
N HIS A 334 -2.56 -11.78 -1.62
CA HIS A 334 -1.83 -12.46 -0.55
C HIS A 334 -0.90 -11.51 0.24
N LEU A 335 -0.36 -10.50 -0.44
CA LEU A 335 0.63 -9.57 0.11
C LEU A 335 0.03 -8.26 0.63
N ALA A 336 -1.25 -8.02 0.38
CA ALA A 336 -1.92 -6.80 0.79
C ALA A 336 -2.45 -6.91 2.23
N PRO A 337 -2.52 -5.81 3.00
CA PRO A 337 -3.14 -5.78 4.32
C PRO A 337 -4.67 -5.82 4.19
N ILE A 338 -5.21 -6.96 3.79
CA ILE A 338 -6.65 -7.16 3.61
C ILE A 338 -7.32 -7.82 4.82
N THR A 339 -6.53 -8.34 5.75
CA THR A 339 -7.01 -8.88 7.02
C THR A 339 -6.83 -7.84 8.11
N ALA A 340 -7.89 -7.58 8.85
CA ALA A 340 -7.92 -6.61 9.93
C ALA A 340 -8.19 -7.32 11.26
N THR A 341 -7.47 -6.92 12.30
CA THR A 341 -7.90 -7.24 13.67
C THR A 341 -9.05 -6.31 14.01
N TRP A 342 -10.25 -6.87 14.06
CA TRP A 342 -11.42 -6.11 14.46
C TRP A 342 -11.36 -5.84 15.97
N SER A 343 -11.42 -4.56 16.35
CA SER A 343 -11.33 -4.15 17.75
C SER A 343 -12.68 -4.11 18.46
N GLY A 344 -13.75 -4.61 17.86
CA GLY A 344 -15.12 -4.53 18.38
C GLY A 344 -15.79 -3.17 18.12
N ASP A 345 -17.08 -3.10 18.36
CA ASP A 345 -17.85 -1.87 18.19
C ASP A 345 -17.42 -0.79 19.19
N LYS A 346 -17.45 0.48 18.78
CA LYS A 346 -17.03 1.60 19.64
C LYS A 346 -18.01 1.89 20.76
N ARG A 347 -19.27 1.53 20.58
CA ARG A 347 -20.35 1.74 21.56
C ARG A 347 -21.30 0.56 21.51
N ASN A 348 -21.92 0.25 22.66
CA ASN A 348 -23.02 -0.67 22.73
C ASN A 348 -24.29 0.05 22.21
N GLU A 349 -24.71 -0.27 21.00
CA GLU A 349 -25.88 0.38 20.39
C GLU A 349 -27.20 0.01 21.08
N TYR A 350 -27.27 -1.18 21.65
CA TYR A 350 -28.49 -1.63 22.39
C TYR A 350 -28.65 -0.87 23.69
N LEU A 351 -27.59 -0.76 24.47
CA LEU A 351 -27.61 -0.04 25.77
C LEU A 351 -27.36 1.47 25.59
N LYS A 352 -27.02 1.93 24.38
CA LYS A 352 -26.65 3.32 24.06
C LYS A 352 -25.56 3.89 24.98
N GLY A 353 -24.65 3.02 25.42
CA GLY A 353 -23.60 3.31 26.38
C GLY A 353 -22.22 2.90 25.90
N PRO A 354 -21.20 3.03 26.75
CA PRO A 354 -19.87 2.51 26.48
C PRO A 354 -19.90 0.98 26.36
N VAL A 355 -18.80 0.39 25.90
CA VAL A 355 -18.63 -1.06 25.85
C VAL A 355 -18.69 -1.69 27.24
N LEU A 356 -19.10 -2.95 27.33
CA LEU A 356 -19.24 -3.64 28.61
C LEU A 356 -17.87 -3.91 29.25
N LEU A 357 -16.91 -4.35 28.45
CA LEU A 357 -15.54 -4.59 28.90
C LEU A 357 -14.56 -4.57 27.73
N TYR A 358 -13.28 -4.44 28.07
CA TYR A 358 -12.15 -4.58 27.14
C TYR A 358 -11.42 -5.87 27.47
N THR A 359 -10.95 -6.56 26.43
CA THR A 359 -10.12 -7.77 26.54
C THR A 359 -8.86 -7.61 25.70
N ASP A 360 -7.80 -8.30 26.08
CA ASP A 360 -6.56 -8.31 25.31
C ASP A 360 -6.68 -9.22 24.09
N THR A 361 -5.95 -8.87 23.06
CA THR A 361 -5.75 -9.69 21.85
C THR A 361 -4.28 -9.99 21.63
N ASP A 362 -3.97 -11.01 20.84
CA ASP A 362 -2.59 -11.36 20.49
C ASP A 362 -1.85 -10.24 19.75
N GLY A 363 -2.58 -9.29 19.14
CA GLY A 363 -2.03 -8.15 18.40
C GLY A 363 -1.85 -6.88 19.23
N ASN A 364 -1.90 -6.93 20.57
CA ASN A 364 -1.86 -5.75 21.43
C ASN A 364 -2.88 -4.67 21.07
N SER A 365 -4.02 -5.10 20.58
CA SER A 365 -5.20 -4.25 20.36
C SER A 365 -6.23 -4.60 21.42
N ALA A 366 -6.77 -3.60 22.10
CA ALA A 366 -7.88 -3.84 23.01
C ALA A 366 -9.12 -4.22 22.22
N PHE A 367 -9.72 -5.37 22.53
CA PHE A 367 -11.00 -5.78 21.94
C PHE A 367 -12.15 -5.29 22.81
N ARG A 368 -13.10 -4.62 22.19
CA ARG A 368 -14.32 -4.09 22.84
C ARG A 368 -15.41 -5.14 22.78
N LEU A 369 -15.91 -5.53 23.93
CA LEU A 369 -17.06 -6.42 24.04
C LEU A 369 -18.31 -5.58 24.35
N CYS A 370 -19.31 -5.66 23.46
CA CYS A 370 -20.58 -4.96 23.58
C CYS A 370 -21.71 -5.87 24.03
#